data_07cf20387fe0550767c180112f9d8702
#
_entry.id   07cf20387fe0550767c180112f9d8702
#
_cell.length_a   1.000
_cell.length_b   1.000
_cell.length_c   1.000
_cell.angle_alpha   90.00
_cell.angle_beta   90.00
_cell.angle_gamma   90.00
#
_symmetry.space_group_name_H-M   'P 1'
#
loop_
_entity.id
_entity.type
_entity.pdbx_description
1 polymer ?
#
loop_
_entity_poly.entity_id
_entity_poly.type
_entity_poly.pdbx_seq_one_letter_code
_entity_poly.pdbx_strand_id
1 'polypeptide(L)'
;MRETISKFSLVSISILLMSHLAISPVLPKLYEYYHGMNSELGLASVESLATIPAMMITIFVLISNLVMNKIGKKNTVLLGIGLIIIFGPLPAFLTNFKLVMISRMLLGAGIGLFNSLSISLMSDFFESDEKATMIGMRTAFLNIGKALTTFLSGYLLLFGERTVFLTYLIAIPIFLLFYKYVPNTPIEQRVKKKGNIRLATV
;
A
#
# COMPACT_ATOMS: atom_id res chain seq x y z
N MET A 1 -9.02 -25.20 4.96
CA MET A 1 -7.76 -24.77 4.29
C MET A 1 -7.95 -23.60 3.35
N ARG A 2 -8.87 -23.63 2.37
CA ARG A 2 -9.10 -22.49 1.44
C ARG A 2 -9.55 -21.20 2.15
N GLU A 3 -10.41 -21.31 3.13
CA GLU A 3 -10.91 -20.20 3.94
C GLU A 3 -9.80 -19.54 4.76
N THR A 4 -8.96 -20.33 5.42
CA THR A 4 -7.81 -19.83 6.20
C THR A 4 -6.82 -19.07 5.32
N ILE A 5 -6.55 -19.59 4.10
CA ILE A 5 -5.66 -18.91 3.14
C ILE A 5 -6.28 -17.61 2.65
N SER A 6 -7.59 -17.55 2.42
CA SER A 6 -8.30 -16.33 2.04
C SER A 6 -8.22 -15.27 3.14
N LYS A 7 -8.42 -15.65 4.42
CA LYS A 7 -8.25 -14.77 5.58
C LYS A 7 -6.83 -14.20 5.65
N PHE A 8 -5.83 -15.08 5.53
CA PHE A 8 -4.42 -14.69 5.51
C PHE A 8 -4.10 -13.72 4.35
N SER A 9 -4.63 -13.99 3.15
CA SER A 9 -4.43 -13.12 1.98
C SER A 9 -5.05 -11.73 2.16
N LEU A 10 -6.21 -11.63 2.82
CA LEU A 10 -6.85 -10.34 3.13
C LEU A 10 -6.04 -9.53 4.14
N VAL A 11 -5.45 -10.19 5.13
CA VAL A 11 -4.65 -9.49 6.15
C VAL A 11 -3.27 -9.12 5.62
N SER A 12 -2.68 -9.96 4.75
CA SER A 12 -1.32 -9.75 4.23
C SER A 12 -1.13 -8.44 3.45
N ILE A 13 -2.18 -7.91 2.80
CA ILE A 13 -2.11 -6.60 2.13
C ILE A 13 -1.78 -5.48 3.11
N SER A 14 -2.04 -5.67 4.41
CA SER A 14 -1.76 -4.67 5.45
C SER A 14 -0.26 -4.45 5.67
N ILE A 15 0.58 -5.42 5.29
CA ILE A 15 2.04 -5.29 5.28
C ILE A 15 2.48 -4.08 4.42
N LEU A 16 1.76 -3.82 3.33
CA LEU A 16 2.11 -2.76 2.38
C LEU A 16 1.65 -1.36 2.81
N LEU A 17 0.73 -1.25 3.79
CA LEU A 17 0.11 0.03 4.15
C LEU A 17 1.12 1.06 4.69
N MET A 18 2.14 0.62 5.42
CA MET A 18 3.20 1.48 5.98
C MET A 18 4.52 1.39 5.20
N SER A 19 4.53 0.71 4.05
CA SER A 19 5.76 0.52 3.26
C SER A 19 6.37 1.83 2.76
N HIS A 20 5.59 2.91 2.60
CA HIS A 20 6.12 4.23 2.22
C HIS A 20 7.14 4.77 3.23
N LEU A 21 7.07 4.34 4.51
CA LEU A 21 8.02 4.70 5.57
C LEU A 21 9.29 3.84 5.56
N ALA A 22 9.38 2.82 4.72
CA ALA A 22 10.54 1.90 4.66
C ALA A 22 11.88 2.62 4.43
N ILE A 23 11.85 3.74 3.70
CA ILE A 23 13.05 4.54 3.40
C ILE A 23 13.42 5.54 4.50
N SER A 24 12.55 5.76 5.50
CA SER A 24 12.78 6.80 6.53
C SER A 24 14.12 6.67 7.25
N PRO A 25 14.56 5.48 7.70
CA PRO A 25 15.86 5.34 8.38
C PRO A 25 17.06 5.53 7.47
N VAL A 26 16.89 5.42 6.15
CA VAL A 26 17.98 5.55 5.16
C VAL A 26 18.00 6.91 4.47
N LEU A 27 17.10 7.84 4.84
CA LEU A 27 17.04 9.19 4.27
C LEU A 27 18.37 9.96 4.37
N PRO A 28 19.15 9.90 5.47
CA PRO A 28 20.44 10.58 5.54
C PRO A 28 21.41 10.11 4.43
N LYS A 29 21.45 8.80 4.15
CA LYS A 29 22.29 8.24 3.07
C LYS A 29 21.76 8.58 1.69
N LEU A 30 20.45 8.61 1.50
CA LEU A 30 19.84 9.10 0.27
C LEU A 30 20.14 10.59 0.05
N TYR A 31 20.19 11.39 1.12
CA TYR A 31 20.59 12.80 1.02
C TYR A 31 22.04 12.93 0.56
N GLU A 32 22.99 12.22 1.17
CA GLU A 32 24.40 12.21 0.74
C GLU A 32 24.51 11.87 -0.76
N TYR A 33 23.77 10.85 -1.20
CA TYR A 33 23.75 10.40 -2.60
C TYR A 33 23.19 11.46 -3.56
N TYR A 34 21.99 11.99 -3.32
CA TYR A 34 21.34 12.95 -4.24
C TYR A 34 21.99 14.32 -4.21
N HIS A 35 22.44 14.79 -3.05
CA HIS A 35 23.19 16.05 -2.90
C HIS A 35 24.55 15.98 -3.61
N GLY A 36 25.22 14.83 -3.55
CA GLY A 36 26.46 14.59 -4.28
C GLY A 36 26.30 14.63 -5.81
N MET A 37 25.11 14.26 -6.33
CA MET A 37 24.78 14.34 -7.74
C MET A 37 24.35 15.75 -8.18
N ASN A 38 23.65 16.48 -7.32
CA ASN A 38 23.17 17.84 -7.55
C ASN A 38 23.13 18.59 -6.22
N SER A 39 24.08 19.53 -6.04
CA SER A 39 24.23 20.33 -4.81
C SER A 39 23.04 21.26 -4.51
N GLU A 40 22.16 21.51 -5.50
CA GLU A 40 20.93 22.28 -5.29
C GLU A 40 19.86 21.47 -4.51
N LEU A 41 19.98 20.14 -4.45
CA LEU A 41 19.05 19.30 -3.71
C LEU A 41 19.35 19.38 -2.20
N GLY A 42 18.61 20.25 -1.52
CA GLY A 42 18.66 20.37 -0.06
C GLY A 42 18.02 19.18 0.67
N LEU A 43 18.28 19.09 1.98
CA LEU A 43 17.73 18.03 2.85
C LEU A 43 16.21 17.93 2.74
N ALA A 44 15.48 19.04 2.76
CA ALA A 44 14.03 19.07 2.62
C ALA A 44 13.52 18.44 1.33
N SER A 45 14.27 18.60 0.21
CA SER A 45 13.92 17.94 -1.06
C SER A 45 14.00 16.43 -0.96
N VAL A 46 15.01 15.88 -0.28
CA VAL A 46 15.18 14.44 -0.12
C VAL A 46 14.20 13.87 0.92
N GLU A 47 13.93 14.57 2.00
CA GLU A 47 12.91 14.18 2.99
C GLU A 47 11.51 14.13 2.36
N SER A 48 11.25 14.92 1.32
CA SER A 48 9.99 14.86 0.57
C SER A 48 9.74 13.50 -0.09
N LEU A 49 10.76 12.67 -0.32
CA LEU A 49 10.60 11.29 -0.79
C LEU A 49 9.79 10.41 0.17
N ALA A 50 9.78 10.72 1.46
CA ALA A 50 8.96 10.02 2.47
C ALA A 50 7.60 10.70 2.70
N THR A 51 7.54 12.04 2.62
CA THR A 51 6.33 12.81 2.94
C THR A 51 5.34 12.90 1.79
N ILE A 52 5.80 13.01 0.55
CA ILE A 52 4.94 13.07 -0.64
C ILE A 52 4.04 11.82 -0.78
N PRO A 53 4.54 10.59 -0.62
CA PRO A 53 3.65 9.43 -0.62
C PRO A 53 2.53 9.54 0.42
N ALA A 54 2.80 10.05 1.62
CA ALA A 54 1.79 10.21 2.67
C ALA A 54 0.68 11.18 2.27
N MET A 55 1.03 12.30 1.60
CA MET A 55 0.04 13.22 1.04
C MET A 55 -0.81 12.54 -0.04
N MET A 56 -0.17 11.81 -0.95
CA MET A 56 -0.88 11.09 -2.02
C MET A 56 -1.78 9.99 -1.47
N ILE A 57 -1.37 9.28 -0.41
CA ILE A 57 -2.22 8.32 0.30
C ILE A 57 -3.52 9.00 0.74
N THR A 58 -3.44 10.16 1.39
CA THR A 58 -4.62 10.89 1.88
C THR A 58 -5.57 11.27 0.74
N ILE A 59 -5.05 11.80 -0.35
CA ILE A 59 -5.84 12.16 -1.54
C ILE A 59 -6.52 10.92 -2.14
N PHE A 60 -5.76 9.84 -2.35
CA PHE A 60 -6.27 8.66 -3.03
C PHE A 60 -7.16 7.78 -2.15
N VAL A 61 -7.11 7.89 -0.83
CA VAL A 61 -8.13 7.33 0.08
C VAL A 61 -9.50 7.92 -0.24
N LEU A 62 -9.60 9.23 -0.47
CA LEU A 62 -10.87 9.89 -0.84
C LEU A 62 -11.36 9.44 -2.23
N ILE A 63 -10.45 9.32 -3.18
CA ILE A 63 -10.72 8.90 -4.56
C ILE A 63 -11.04 7.39 -4.64
N SER A 64 -10.56 6.59 -3.69
CA SER A 64 -10.67 5.12 -3.71
C SER A 64 -12.12 4.62 -3.90
N ASN A 65 -13.10 5.31 -3.30
CA ASN A 65 -14.51 4.97 -3.44
C ASN A 65 -15.03 5.19 -4.87
N LEU A 66 -14.56 6.22 -5.57
CA LEU A 66 -14.94 6.49 -6.96
C LEU A 66 -14.41 5.41 -7.90
N VAL A 67 -13.13 5.04 -7.71
CA VAL A 67 -12.49 3.96 -8.48
C VAL A 67 -13.18 2.62 -8.20
N MET A 68 -13.43 2.31 -6.93
CA MET A 68 -14.09 1.09 -6.50
C MET A 68 -15.49 0.94 -7.10
N ASN A 69 -16.25 2.03 -7.24
CA ASN A 69 -17.60 1.98 -7.84
C ASN A 69 -17.56 1.62 -9.33
N LYS A 70 -16.44 1.91 -10.03
CA LYS A 70 -16.28 1.60 -11.45
C LYS A 70 -15.74 0.20 -11.71
N ILE A 71 -14.70 -0.22 -10.98
CA ILE A 71 -13.97 -1.47 -11.27
C ILE A 71 -14.13 -2.55 -10.18
N GLY A 72 -14.83 -2.24 -9.08
CA GLY A 72 -15.04 -3.15 -7.96
C GLY A 72 -13.91 -3.14 -6.94
N LYS A 73 -14.19 -3.66 -5.71
CA LYS A 73 -13.25 -3.62 -4.58
C LYS A 73 -11.94 -4.36 -4.86
N LYS A 74 -12.05 -5.63 -5.31
CA LYS A 74 -10.89 -6.48 -5.57
C LYS A 74 -9.95 -5.86 -6.61
N ASN A 75 -10.52 -5.39 -7.73
CA ASN A 75 -9.72 -4.81 -8.81
C ASN A 75 -9.06 -3.50 -8.39
N THR A 76 -9.72 -2.69 -7.56
CA THR A 76 -9.13 -1.46 -7.01
C THR A 76 -7.94 -1.77 -6.11
N VAL A 77 -8.03 -2.82 -5.28
CA VAL A 77 -6.90 -3.27 -4.45
C VAL A 77 -5.75 -3.78 -5.32
N LEU A 78 -6.05 -4.62 -6.32
CA LEU A 78 -5.05 -5.14 -7.25
C LEU A 78 -4.35 -4.01 -8.03
N LEU A 79 -5.11 -3.01 -8.47
CA LEU A 79 -4.54 -1.82 -9.11
C LEU A 79 -3.61 -1.07 -8.16
N GLY A 80 -4.02 -0.87 -6.91
CA GLY A 80 -3.18 -0.22 -5.89
C GLY A 80 -1.87 -0.98 -5.62
N ILE A 81 -1.93 -2.31 -5.44
CA ILE A 81 -0.73 -3.13 -5.24
C ILE A 81 0.13 -3.16 -6.52
N GLY A 82 -0.49 -3.20 -7.69
CA GLY A 82 0.21 -3.12 -8.99
C GLY A 82 1.03 -1.82 -9.13
N LEU A 83 0.47 -0.68 -8.71
CA LEU A 83 1.20 0.59 -8.66
C LEU A 83 2.41 0.51 -7.73
N ILE A 84 2.30 -0.15 -6.57
CA ILE A 84 3.43 -0.34 -5.65
C ILE A 84 4.53 -1.20 -6.30
N ILE A 85 4.16 -2.29 -6.98
CA ILE A 85 5.11 -3.21 -7.63
C ILE A 85 5.91 -2.49 -8.73
N ILE A 86 5.27 -1.61 -9.49
CA ILE A 86 5.91 -0.90 -10.60
C ILE A 86 6.69 0.30 -10.08
N PHE A 87 6.02 1.20 -9.36
CA PHE A 87 6.58 2.49 -8.99
C PHE A 87 7.37 2.48 -7.66
N GLY A 88 7.23 1.45 -6.85
CA GLY A 88 8.01 1.29 -5.63
C GLY A 88 9.51 1.07 -5.91
N PRO A 89 9.88 0.03 -6.69
CA PRO A 89 11.28 -0.24 -7.01
C PRO A 89 11.86 0.66 -8.11
N LEU A 90 11.02 1.37 -8.88
CA LEU A 90 11.47 2.20 -10.01
C LEU A 90 12.58 3.21 -9.67
N PRO A 91 12.61 3.88 -8.49
CA PRO A 91 13.70 4.76 -8.11
C PRO A 91 15.07 4.11 -8.07
N ALA A 92 15.16 2.77 -7.89
CA ALA A 92 16.43 2.06 -7.96
C ALA A 92 17.14 2.22 -9.31
N PHE A 93 16.36 2.45 -10.37
CA PHE A 93 16.85 2.52 -11.76
C PHE A 93 16.87 3.95 -12.31
N LEU A 94 16.25 4.92 -11.62
CA LEU A 94 16.17 6.30 -12.05
C LEU A 94 17.29 7.15 -11.44
N THR A 95 17.95 7.98 -12.27
CA THR A 95 18.93 8.97 -11.82
C THR A 95 18.31 10.37 -11.67
N ASN A 96 17.27 10.65 -12.41
CA ASN A 96 16.60 11.95 -12.38
C ASN A 96 15.69 12.05 -11.15
N PHE A 97 16.01 12.96 -10.22
CA PHE A 97 15.28 13.17 -8.98
C PHE A 97 13.77 13.50 -9.20
N LYS A 98 13.44 14.24 -10.26
CA LYS A 98 12.03 14.56 -10.58
C LYS A 98 11.24 13.29 -10.93
N LEU A 99 11.83 12.35 -11.67
CA LEU A 99 11.19 11.07 -12.00
C LEU A 99 11.06 10.18 -10.76
N VAL A 100 12.06 10.20 -9.88
CA VAL A 100 11.98 9.54 -8.57
C VAL A 100 10.80 10.08 -7.78
N MET A 101 10.63 11.40 -7.75
CA MET A 101 9.51 12.05 -7.04
C MET A 101 8.14 11.63 -7.60
N ILE A 102 7.99 11.59 -8.93
CA ILE A 102 6.77 11.11 -9.59
C ILE A 102 6.49 9.66 -9.22
N SER A 103 7.50 8.80 -9.19
CA SER A 103 7.32 7.40 -8.77
C SER A 103 6.86 7.29 -7.31
N ARG A 104 7.34 8.15 -6.42
CA ARG A 104 6.90 8.23 -5.02
C ARG A 104 5.44 8.68 -4.89
N MET A 105 5.01 9.63 -5.73
CA MET A 105 3.59 10.03 -5.81
C MET A 105 2.70 8.87 -6.22
N LEU A 106 3.06 8.13 -7.27
CA LEU A 106 2.29 7.00 -7.77
C LEU A 106 2.28 5.80 -6.80
N LEU A 107 3.36 5.58 -6.08
CA LEU A 107 3.41 4.62 -4.97
C LEU A 107 2.39 5.00 -3.88
N GLY A 108 2.37 6.27 -3.46
CA GLY A 108 1.40 6.78 -2.47
C GLY A 108 -0.04 6.64 -2.96
N ALA A 109 -0.29 6.95 -4.24
CA ALA A 109 -1.59 6.75 -4.88
C ALA A 109 -2.02 5.28 -4.81
N GLY A 110 -1.12 4.33 -5.10
CA GLY A 110 -1.35 2.90 -4.99
C GLY A 110 -1.78 2.48 -3.59
N ILE A 111 -1.03 2.89 -2.56
CA ILE A 111 -1.35 2.60 -1.15
C ILE A 111 -2.70 3.20 -0.78
N GLY A 112 -2.97 4.46 -1.16
CA GLY A 112 -4.21 5.16 -0.87
C GLY A 112 -5.44 4.47 -1.43
N LEU A 113 -5.35 3.90 -2.65
CA LEU A 113 -6.46 3.21 -3.29
C LEU A 113 -6.98 2.02 -2.47
N PHE A 114 -6.14 1.27 -1.77
CA PHE A 114 -6.59 0.09 -1.03
C PHE A 114 -6.60 0.26 0.49
N ASN A 115 -6.10 1.37 1.03
CA ASN A 115 -6.01 1.58 2.48
C ASN A 115 -7.39 1.44 3.16
N SER A 116 -8.37 2.23 2.75
CA SER A 116 -9.75 2.15 3.29
C SER A 116 -10.46 0.87 2.86
N LEU A 117 -10.18 0.37 1.66
CA LEU A 117 -10.82 -0.82 1.12
C LEU A 117 -10.37 -2.10 1.83
N SER A 118 -9.18 -2.14 2.43
CA SER A 118 -8.73 -3.28 3.22
C SER A 118 -9.67 -3.57 4.41
N ILE A 119 -10.12 -2.53 5.12
CA ILE A 119 -11.09 -2.65 6.22
C ILE A 119 -12.48 -3.01 5.66
N SER A 120 -12.88 -2.37 4.57
CA SER A 120 -14.17 -2.62 3.94
C SER A 120 -14.29 -4.06 3.44
N LEU A 121 -13.22 -4.64 2.88
CA LEU A 121 -13.20 -6.06 2.50
C LEU A 121 -13.34 -6.98 3.70
N MET A 122 -12.63 -6.72 4.80
CA MET A 122 -12.78 -7.51 6.03
C MET A 122 -14.23 -7.45 6.54
N SER A 123 -14.88 -6.29 6.45
CA SER A 123 -16.28 -6.13 6.85
C SER A 123 -17.30 -6.82 5.92
N ASP A 124 -16.91 -7.16 4.69
CA ASP A 124 -17.78 -7.90 3.76
C ASP A 124 -17.71 -9.41 3.98
N PHE A 125 -16.58 -9.92 4.48
CA PHE A 125 -16.33 -11.36 4.63
C PHE A 125 -16.51 -11.87 6.06
N PHE A 126 -16.51 -11.00 7.08
CA PHE A 126 -16.54 -11.38 8.48
C PHE A 126 -17.61 -10.63 9.25
N GLU A 127 -18.29 -11.33 10.18
CA GLU A 127 -19.32 -10.76 11.04
C GLU A 127 -18.84 -10.64 12.50
N SER A 128 -19.43 -9.70 13.24
CA SER A 128 -19.28 -9.50 14.70
C SER A 128 -17.86 -9.70 15.26
N ASP A 129 -17.67 -10.75 16.06
CA ASP A 129 -16.44 -11.02 16.81
C ASP A 129 -15.27 -11.41 15.90
N GLU A 130 -15.56 -12.11 14.81
CA GLU A 130 -14.54 -12.47 13.82
C GLU A 130 -13.98 -11.24 13.10
N LYS A 131 -14.83 -10.25 12.82
CA LYS A 131 -14.43 -8.98 12.25
C LYS A 131 -13.49 -8.21 13.17
N ALA A 132 -13.77 -8.16 14.48
CA ALA A 132 -12.90 -7.52 15.46
C ALA A 132 -11.52 -8.16 15.50
N THR A 133 -11.47 -9.51 15.50
CA THR A 133 -10.24 -10.28 15.42
C THR A 133 -9.44 -9.97 14.15
N MET A 134 -10.11 -9.92 12.99
CA MET A 134 -9.45 -9.61 11.71
C MET A 134 -8.90 -8.20 11.64
N ILE A 135 -9.57 -7.21 12.25
CA ILE A 135 -9.05 -5.83 12.37
C ILE A 135 -7.82 -5.79 13.29
N GLY A 136 -7.84 -6.55 14.40
CA GLY A 136 -6.69 -6.72 15.28
C GLY A 136 -5.49 -7.34 14.52
N MET A 137 -5.71 -8.42 13.78
CA MET A 137 -4.70 -9.04 12.92
C MET A 137 -4.17 -8.07 11.86
N ARG A 138 -5.05 -7.29 11.23
CA ARG A 138 -4.63 -6.23 10.29
C ARG A 138 -3.62 -5.28 10.93
N THR A 139 -3.87 -4.83 12.15
CA THR A 139 -2.97 -3.93 12.87
C THR A 139 -1.64 -4.60 13.18
N ALA A 140 -1.65 -5.88 13.59
CA ALA A 140 -0.44 -6.65 13.81
C ALA A 140 0.39 -6.78 12.51
N PHE A 141 -0.24 -7.17 11.40
CA PHE A 141 0.43 -7.29 10.09
C PHE A 141 0.95 -5.94 9.56
N LEU A 142 0.27 -4.84 9.82
CA LEU A 142 0.74 -3.50 9.50
C LEU A 142 2.06 -3.18 10.22
N ASN A 143 2.15 -3.48 11.53
CA ASN A 143 3.36 -3.25 12.31
C ASN A 143 4.49 -4.20 11.92
N ILE A 144 4.18 -5.49 11.67
CA ILE A 144 5.14 -6.46 11.13
C ILE A 144 5.65 -5.97 9.78
N GLY A 145 4.75 -5.49 8.92
CA GLY A 145 5.11 -4.94 7.60
C GLY A 145 6.05 -3.76 7.70
N LYS A 146 5.77 -2.81 8.64
CA LYS A 146 6.65 -1.69 8.92
C LYS A 146 8.04 -2.16 9.36
N ALA A 147 8.12 -3.06 10.33
CA ALA A 147 9.38 -3.59 10.83
C ALA A 147 10.16 -4.32 9.72
N LEU A 148 9.49 -5.20 8.97
CA LEU A 148 10.09 -5.98 7.90
C LEU A 148 10.62 -5.09 6.76
N THR A 149 9.82 -4.14 6.29
CA THR A 149 10.25 -3.25 5.21
C THR A 149 11.36 -2.31 5.64
N THR A 150 11.35 -1.84 6.89
CA THR A 150 12.44 -1.04 7.48
C THR A 150 13.74 -1.84 7.58
N PHE A 151 13.66 -3.09 8.06
CA PHE A 151 14.81 -4.00 8.13
C PHE A 151 15.39 -4.29 6.74
N LEU A 152 14.52 -4.62 5.77
CA LEU A 152 14.94 -4.87 4.39
C LEU A 152 15.60 -3.64 3.75
N SER A 153 15.06 -2.44 3.97
CA SER A 153 15.68 -1.20 3.49
C SER A 153 17.06 -0.99 4.08
N GLY A 154 17.23 -1.19 5.39
CA GLY A 154 18.53 -1.10 6.05
C GLY A 154 19.53 -2.14 5.52
N TYR A 155 19.07 -3.39 5.29
CA TYR A 155 19.90 -4.44 4.72
C TYR A 155 20.30 -4.14 3.27
N LEU A 156 19.37 -3.71 2.44
CA LEU A 156 19.62 -3.35 1.05
C LEU A 156 20.58 -2.16 0.92
N LEU A 157 20.60 -1.24 1.89
CA LEU A 157 21.53 -0.11 1.91
C LEU A 157 23.00 -0.57 1.83
N LEU A 158 23.33 -1.78 2.32
CA LEU A 158 24.70 -2.35 2.22
C LEU A 158 25.15 -2.57 0.76
N PHE A 159 24.19 -2.66 -0.16
CA PHE A 159 24.44 -2.86 -1.60
C PHE A 159 24.36 -1.56 -2.40
N GLY A 160 24.10 -0.42 -1.73
CA GLY A 160 24.04 0.91 -2.33
C GLY A 160 22.77 1.67 -1.93
N GLU A 161 22.82 2.99 -2.03
CA GLU A 161 21.76 3.89 -1.55
C GLU A 161 20.45 3.70 -2.32
N ARG A 162 20.53 3.38 -3.61
CA ARG A 162 19.36 3.22 -4.49
C ARG A 162 18.71 1.86 -4.36
N THR A 163 19.43 0.84 -3.92
CA THR A 163 18.90 -0.53 -3.78
C THR A 163 17.81 -0.63 -2.71
N VAL A 164 17.75 0.34 -1.79
CA VAL A 164 16.71 0.40 -0.75
C VAL A 164 15.29 0.41 -1.32
N PHE A 165 15.11 0.94 -2.52
CA PHE A 165 13.82 0.94 -3.19
C PHE A 165 13.36 -0.45 -3.66
N LEU A 166 14.26 -1.43 -3.77
CA LEU A 166 13.90 -2.82 -4.10
C LEU A 166 13.10 -3.51 -2.98
N THR A 167 13.07 -2.94 -1.77
CA THR A 167 12.19 -3.40 -0.67
C THR A 167 10.73 -3.56 -1.11
N TYR A 168 10.26 -2.75 -2.04
CA TYR A 168 8.88 -2.80 -2.54
C TYR A 168 8.56 -4.05 -3.37
N LEU A 169 9.55 -4.83 -3.80
CA LEU A 169 9.33 -6.12 -4.46
C LEU A 169 8.60 -7.14 -3.57
N ILE A 170 8.60 -6.93 -2.24
CA ILE A 170 7.77 -7.70 -1.30
C ILE A 170 6.26 -7.65 -1.65
N ALA A 171 5.84 -6.67 -2.42
CA ALA A 171 4.46 -6.56 -2.89
C ALA A 171 4.08 -7.65 -3.91
N ILE A 172 5.05 -8.26 -4.62
CA ILE A 172 4.79 -9.28 -5.64
C ILE A 172 4.13 -10.53 -5.04
N PRO A 173 4.70 -11.22 -4.03
CA PRO A 173 4.05 -12.37 -3.43
C PRO A 173 2.69 -12.03 -2.82
N ILE A 174 2.53 -10.84 -2.23
CA ILE A 174 1.26 -10.38 -1.65
C ILE A 174 0.21 -10.19 -2.76
N PHE A 175 0.59 -9.61 -3.90
CA PHE A 175 -0.28 -9.47 -5.07
C PHE A 175 -0.78 -10.83 -5.57
N LEU A 176 0.13 -11.79 -5.74
CA LEU A 176 -0.21 -13.13 -6.22
C LEU A 176 -1.15 -13.88 -5.26
N LEU A 177 -0.89 -13.79 -3.95
CA LEU A 177 -1.77 -14.36 -2.93
C LEU A 177 -3.15 -13.73 -2.97
N PHE A 178 -3.22 -12.39 -3.01
CA PHE A 178 -4.49 -11.67 -3.04
C PHE A 178 -5.27 -11.95 -4.33
N TYR A 179 -4.62 -11.95 -5.48
CA TYR A 179 -5.23 -12.24 -6.77
C TYR A 179 -5.87 -13.63 -6.80
N LYS A 180 -5.15 -14.65 -6.30
CA LYS A 180 -5.56 -16.06 -6.38
C LYS A 180 -6.64 -16.43 -5.36
N TYR A 181 -6.55 -15.94 -4.12
CA TYR A 181 -7.34 -16.45 -3.01
C TYR A 181 -8.49 -15.56 -2.57
N VAL A 182 -8.50 -14.27 -2.92
CA VAL A 182 -9.60 -13.38 -2.58
C VAL A 182 -10.64 -13.41 -3.71
N PRO A 183 -11.90 -13.84 -3.41
CA PRO A 183 -12.96 -13.87 -4.42
C PRO A 183 -13.41 -12.46 -4.83
N ASN A 184 -14.00 -12.36 -6.03
CA ASN A 184 -14.67 -11.13 -6.43
C ASN A 184 -15.95 -10.95 -5.61
N THR A 185 -16.10 -9.79 -4.98
CA THR A 185 -17.38 -9.38 -4.38
C THR A 185 -18.23 -8.72 -5.47
N PRO A 186 -19.38 -9.31 -5.86
CA PRO A 186 -20.24 -8.72 -6.88
C PRO A 186 -20.75 -7.35 -6.46
N ILE A 187 -20.76 -6.40 -7.39
CA ILE A 187 -21.25 -5.02 -7.18
C ILE A 187 -22.75 -5.03 -6.78
N GLU A 188 -23.50 -6.01 -7.23
CA GLU A 188 -24.94 -6.16 -6.97
C GLU A 188 -25.34 -6.38 -5.50
N GLN A 189 -24.51 -7.03 -4.69
CA GLN A 189 -24.83 -7.24 -3.27
C GLN A 189 -24.85 -5.93 -2.47
N ARG A 190 -24.23 -4.86 -2.97
CA ARG A 190 -24.25 -3.52 -2.35
C ARG A 190 -25.57 -2.81 -2.49
N VAL A 191 -26.23 -2.95 -3.63
CA VAL A 191 -27.52 -2.27 -3.88
C VAL A 191 -28.59 -2.87 -2.97
N LYS A 192 -28.61 -4.20 -2.77
CA LYS A 192 -29.55 -4.87 -1.86
C LYS A 192 -29.31 -4.52 -0.39
N LYS A 193 -28.05 -4.43 0.08
CA LYS A 193 -27.76 -4.07 1.48
C LYS A 193 -28.08 -2.59 1.78
N LYS A 194 -27.91 -1.67 0.82
CA LYS A 194 -28.32 -0.27 0.95
C LYS A 194 -29.85 -0.08 0.86
N GLY A 195 -30.55 -0.89 0.08
CA GLY A 195 -32.00 -0.91 0.00
C GLY A 195 -32.67 -1.35 1.31
N ASN A 196 -32.15 -2.42 1.92
CA ASN A 196 -32.69 -2.93 3.19
C ASN A 196 -32.47 -1.98 4.39
N ILE A 197 -31.37 -1.21 4.40
CA ILE A 197 -31.11 -0.22 5.47
C ILE A 197 -32.06 0.97 5.36
N ARG A 198 -32.47 1.37 4.14
CA ARG A 198 -33.46 2.46 3.94
C ARG A 198 -34.89 2.05 4.30
N LEU A 199 -35.22 0.76 4.23
CA LEU A 199 -36.55 0.25 4.62
C LEU A 199 -36.69 -0.03 6.12
N ALA A 200 -35.58 -0.14 6.86
CA ALA A 200 -35.60 -0.34 8.31
C ALA A 200 -35.57 0.97 9.13
N THR A 201 -35.58 2.13 8.47
CA THR A 201 -35.55 3.47 9.09
C THR A 201 -36.82 4.30 8.78
N VAL A 202 -37.90 3.64 8.37
CA VAL A 202 -39.24 4.25 8.23
C VAL A 202 -40.21 3.60 9.28
#